data_c4e6e2c94bd02b867ab48205a2096b03
#
_entry.id   c4e6e2c94bd02b867ab48205a2096b03
#
_cell.length_a   1.000
_cell.length_b   1.000
_cell.length_c   1.000
_cell.angle_alpha   90.00
_cell.angle_beta   90.00
_cell.angle_gamma   90.00
#
_symmetry.space_group_name_H-M   'P 1'
#
loop_
_entity.id
_entity.type
_entity.pdbx_description
1 polymer ?
#
loop_
_entity_poly.entity_id
_entity_poly.type
_entity_poly.pdbx_seq_one_letter_code
_entity_poly.pdbx_strand_id
1 'polypeptide(L)'
;MQGDSPPLPPSPPPSPALRVVETAFLASTAALIWILSYTPLAPLMRLFFPIPVALAVMRWDPRTGAMALGVSALLLTVLMGPTRSILYVVPYGLLGYWCACLWRQRLSWYLSVVSGAALSTFGLVFQLLLSSLLLGENLWIYLTIQLTGLTNWLLDVSLGRFGLYWVAEPWMVQVVVLGFIAFNSLVYAFTVHLVAALVMEHFRCPLPPPPKWVQFLLD
;
A
#
# COMPACT_ATOMS: atom_id res chain seq x y z
N MET A 1 -4.44 -30.50 -48.08
CA MET A 1 -4.18 -29.09 -48.40
C MET A 1 -4.65 -28.28 -47.21
N GLN A 2 -3.77 -28.07 -46.24
CA GLN A 2 -3.97 -27.17 -45.12
C GLN A 2 -3.67 -25.76 -45.63
N GLY A 3 -4.70 -24.93 -45.77
CA GLY A 3 -4.56 -23.56 -46.20
C GLY A 3 -3.84 -22.74 -45.14
N ASP A 4 -2.62 -22.33 -45.44
CA ASP A 4 -1.89 -21.28 -44.66
C ASP A 4 -2.71 -19.99 -44.72
N SER A 5 -3.50 -19.74 -43.71
CA SER A 5 -4.09 -18.42 -43.52
C SER A 5 -2.96 -17.43 -43.20
N PRO A 6 -2.87 -16.30 -43.91
CA PRO A 6 -1.85 -15.29 -43.64
C PRO A 6 -1.93 -14.82 -42.18
N PRO A 7 -0.80 -14.55 -41.51
CA PRO A 7 -0.77 -14.07 -40.15
C PRO A 7 -1.59 -12.76 -40.05
N LEU A 8 -2.46 -12.72 -39.06
CA LEU A 8 -3.29 -11.53 -38.78
C LEU A 8 -2.37 -10.29 -38.58
N PRO A 9 -2.72 -9.15 -39.17
CA PRO A 9 -1.95 -7.93 -38.98
C PRO A 9 -1.86 -7.59 -37.49
N PRO A 10 -0.71 -7.07 -37.02
CA PRO A 10 -0.54 -6.67 -35.63
C PRO A 10 -1.64 -5.68 -35.22
N SER A 11 -2.25 -5.91 -34.05
CA SER A 11 -3.32 -5.05 -33.54
C SER A 11 -2.81 -3.60 -33.46
N PRO A 12 -3.62 -2.62 -33.89
CA PRO A 12 -3.23 -1.21 -33.84
C PRO A 12 -2.91 -0.81 -32.37
N PRO A 13 -1.94 0.10 -32.16
CA PRO A 13 -1.62 0.57 -30.81
C PRO A 13 -2.88 1.17 -30.16
N PRO A 14 -3.07 0.94 -28.84
CA PRO A 14 -4.26 1.41 -28.14
C PRO A 14 -4.39 2.94 -28.28
N SER A 15 -5.60 3.39 -28.59
CA SER A 15 -5.87 4.81 -28.86
C SER A 15 -5.64 5.67 -27.61
N PRO A 16 -5.17 6.95 -27.79
CA PRO A 16 -5.02 7.89 -26.66
C PRO A 16 -6.33 8.09 -25.87
N ALA A 17 -7.48 8.01 -26.54
CA ALA A 17 -8.79 8.12 -25.93
C ALA A 17 -9.05 6.95 -24.94
N LEU A 18 -8.69 5.72 -25.29
CA LEU A 18 -8.84 4.56 -24.42
C LEU A 18 -8.01 4.73 -23.13
N ARG A 19 -6.79 5.24 -23.26
CA ARG A 19 -5.91 5.51 -22.11
C ARG A 19 -6.53 6.51 -21.13
N VAL A 20 -7.11 7.61 -21.63
CA VAL A 20 -7.77 8.61 -20.78
C VAL A 20 -8.98 8.02 -20.07
N VAL A 21 -9.82 7.26 -20.78
CA VAL A 21 -11.00 6.62 -20.20
C VAL A 21 -10.62 5.62 -19.11
N GLU A 22 -9.64 4.75 -19.36
CA GLU A 22 -9.16 3.79 -18.35
C GLU A 22 -8.53 4.49 -17.14
N THR A 23 -7.76 5.55 -17.35
CA THR A 23 -7.17 6.34 -16.26
C THR A 23 -8.26 6.94 -15.38
N ALA A 24 -9.30 7.54 -15.99
CA ALA A 24 -10.43 8.10 -15.26
C ALA A 24 -11.20 7.01 -14.49
N PHE A 25 -11.42 5.85 -15.10
CA PHE A 25 -12.08 4.71 -14.45
C PHE A 25 -11.27 4.22 -13.24
N LEU A 26 -9.96 4.02 -13.38
CA LEU A 26 -9.10 3.56 -12.29
C LEU A 26 -9.00 4.60 -11.16
N ALA A 27 -8.94 5.89 -11.49
CA ALA A 27 -8.96 6.95 -10.50
C ALA A 27 -10.27 7.00 -9.71
N SER A 28 -11.41 6.85 -10.41
CA SER A 28 -12.73 6.79 -9.78
C SER A 28 -12.86 5.55 -8.90
N THR A 29 -12.36 4.40 -9.36
CA THR A 29 -12.33 3.15 -8.58
C THR A 29 -11.52 3.32 -7.31
N ALA A 30 -10.35 3.97 -7.37
CA ALA A 30 -9.52 4.26 -6.21
C ALA A 30 -10.27 5.12 -5.17
N ALA A 31 -10.95 6.18 -5.64
CA ALA A 31 -11.75 7.04 -4.79
C ALA A 31 -12.93 6.29 -4.16
N LEU A 32 -13.63 5.45 -4.92
CA LEU A 32 -14.74 4.63 -4.41
C LEU A 32 -14.28 3.63 -3.34
N ILE A 33 -13.17 2.93 -3.57
CA ILE A 33 -12.61 1.99 -2.59
C ILE A 33 -12.28 2.72 -1.29
N TRP A 34 -11.73 3.94 -1.38
CA TRP A 34 -11.45 4.77 -0.21
C TRP A 34 -12.74 5.16 0.54
N ILE A 35 -13.79 5.58 -0.17
CA ILE A 35 -15.08 5.93 0.43
C ILE A 35 -15.70 4.70 1.11
N LEU A 36 -15.67 3.53 0.46
CA LEU A 36 -16.16 2.27 1.02
C LEU A 36 -15.42 1.84 2.28
N SER A 37 -14.20 2.30 2.50
CA SER A 37 -13.46 2.02 3.74
C SER A 37 -14.05 2.65 5.01
N TYR A 38 -15.02 3.53 4.89
CA TYR A 38 -15.79 4.06 6.02
C TYR A 38 -17.02 3.19 6.38
N THR A 39 -17.18 2.07 5.70
CA THR A 39 -18.19 1.06 6.00
C THR A 39 -17.58 -0.09 6.82
N PRO A 40 -18.38 -1.04 7.33
CA PRO A 40 -17.86 -2.24 8.02
C PRO A 40 -16.85 -3.08 7.20
N LEU A 41 -16.79 -2.86 5.87
CA LEU A 41 -15.83 -3.52 4.97
C LEU A 41 -14.43 -2.92 4.99
N ALA A 42 -14.18 -1.91 5.84
CA ALA A 42 -12.91 -1.19 5.92
C ALA A 42 -11.64 -2.06 5.93
N PRO A 43 -11.53 -3.14 6.73
CA PRO A 43 -10.31 -3.95 6.76
C PRO A 43 -9.97 -4.58 5.42
N LEU A 44 -10.99 -5.03 4.68
CA LEU A 44 -10.83 -5.63 3.36
C LEU A 44 -10.48 -4.57 2.31
N MET A 45 -11.15 -3.43 2.35
CA MET A 45 -10.94 -2.34 1.37
C MET A 45 -9.51 -1.77 1.43
N ARG A 46 -8.88 -1.76 2.60
CA ARG A 46 -7.50 -1.27 2.77
C ARG A 46 -6.49 -1.99 1.89
N LEU A 47 -6.69 -3.27 1.63
CA LEU A 47 -5.81 -4.07 0.78
C LEU A 47 -5.86 -3.65 -0.69
N PHE A 48 -6.98 -3.09 -1.11
CA PHE A 48 -7.20 -2.67 -2.49
C PHE A 48 -6.80 -1.23 -2.78
N PHE A 49 -6.50 -0.40 -1.77
CA PHE A 49 -6.19 1.03 -1.97
C PHE A 49 -5.06 1.29 -2.98
N PRO A 50 -3.93 0.59 -2.94
CA PRO A 50 -2.84 0.84 -3.85
C PRO A 50 -3.08 0.30 -5.27
N ILE A 51 -4.00 -0.67 -5.42
CA ILE A 51 -4.12 -1.49 -6.64
C ILE A 51 -4.55 -0.71 -7.87
N PRO A 52 -5.57 0.18 -7.86
CA PRO A 52 -5.98 0.90 -9.06
C PRO A 52 -4.87 1.79 -9.62
N VAL A 53 -4.12 2.47 -8.75
CA VAL A 53 -2.98 3.29 -9.15
C VAL A 53 -1.84 2.42 -9.70
N ALA A 54 -1.56 1.29 -9.04
CA ALA A 54 -0.55 0.34 -9.50
C ALA A 54 -0.93 -0.25 -10.87
N LEU A 55 -2.20 -0.58 -11.09
CA LEU A 55 -2.69 -1.08 -12.37
C LEU A 55 -2.53 -0.04 -13.49
N ALA A 56 -2.78 1.24 -13.22
CA ALA A 56 -2.57 2.32 -14.18
C ALA A 56 -1.09 2.42 -14.61
N VAL A 57 -0.15 2.29 -13.67
CA VAL A 57 1.30 2.27 -13.96
C VAL A 57 1.69 1.04 -14.78
N MET A 58 1.22 -0.15 -14.39
CA MET A 58 1.60 -1.40 -15.02
C MET A 58 1.05 -1.52 -16.44
N ARG A 59 -0.19 -1.10 -16.64
CA ARG A 59 -0.89 -1.23 -17.92
C ARG A 59 -0.43 -0.20 -18.95
N TRP A 60 -0.13 1.01 -18.51
CA TRP A 60 0.25 2.10 -19.38
C TRP A 60 1.69 2.55 -19.15
N ASP A 61 1.88 3.47 -18.23
CA ASP A 61 3.19 4.02 -17.87
C ASP A 61 3.13 4.76 -16.52
N PRO A 62 4.30 5.11 -15.93
CA PRO A 62 4.35 5.86 -14.69
C PRO A 62 3.64 7.23 -14.76
N ARG A 63 3.65 7.89 -15.91
CA ARG A 63 2.95 9.18 -16.09
C ARG A 63 1.45 9.00 -15.95
N THR A 64 0.89 7.96 -16.56
CA THR A 64 -0.53 7.62 -16.43
C THR A 64 -0.90 7.26 -15.00
N GLY A 65 -0.04 6.50 -14.31
CA GLY A 65 -0.24 6.20 -12.90
C GLY A 65 -0.23 7.45 -12.01
N ALA A 66 0.70 8.39 -12.26
CA ALA A 66 0.72 9.67 -11.57
C ALA A 66 -0.54 10.51 -11.86
N MET A 67 -1.04 10.50 -13.11
CA MET A 67 -2.30 11.15 -13.47
C MET A 67 -3.48 10.50 -12.74
N ALA A 68 -3.57 9.16 -12.70
CA ALA A 68 -4.61 8.44 -11.96
C ALA A 68 -4.59 8.79 -10.48
N LEU A 69 -3.40 8.84 -9.86
CA LEU A 69 -3.23 9.26 -8.47
C LEU A 69 -3.68 10.70 -8.25
N GLY A 70 -3.28 11.63 -9.12
CA GLY A 70 -3.68 13.03 -9.05
C GLY A 70 -5.20 13.23 -9.20
N VAL A 71 -5.82 12.53 -10.16
CA VAL A 71 -7.28 12.59 -10.37
C VAL A 71 -8.03 12.00 -9.19
N SER A 72 -7.58 10.85 -8.63
CA SER A 72 -8.19 10.28 -7.43
C SER A 72 -8.06 11.19 -6.22
N ALA A 73 -6.91 11.87 -6.06
CA ALA A 73 -6.71 12.87 -5.02
C ALA A 73 -7.66 14.07 -5.16
N LEU A 74 -7.83 14.59 -6.38
CA LEU A 74 -8.77 15.68 -6.65
C LEU A 74 -10.22 15.26 -6.39
N LEU A 75 -10.62 14.06 -6.82
CA LEU A 75 -11.96 13.53 -6.55
C LEU A 75 -12.21 13.43 -5.04
N LEU A 76 -11.26 12.87 -4.29
CA LEU A 76 -11.37 12.76 -2.84
C LEU A 76 -11.37 14.13 -2.15
N THR A 77 -10.62 15.11 -2.67
CA THR A 77 -10.64 16.48 -2.16
C THR A 77 -12.03 17.10 -2.29
N VAL A 78 -12.69 16.90 -3.42
CA VAL A 78 -14.03 17.43 -3.67
C VAL A 78 -15.10 16.70 -2.85
N LEU A 79 -14.99 15.36 -2.73
CA LEU A 79 -16.01 14.54 -2.09
C LEU A 79 -15.89 14.47 -0.56
N MET A 80 -14.67 14.48 -0.03
CA MET A 80 -14.40 14.22 1.38
C MET A 80 -13.54 15.29 2.07
N GLY A 81 -13.08 16.25 1.30
CA GLY A 81 -12.20 17.32 1.76
C GLY A 81 -10.70 17.00 1.64
N PRO A 82 -9.85 18.06 1.66
CA PRO A 82 -8.41 17.94 1.37
C PRO A 82 -7.66 17.06 2.37
N THR A 83 -8.03 17.10 3.64
CA THR A 83 -7.39 16.29 4.68
C THR A 83 -7.49 14.79 4.39
N ARG A 84 -8.69 14.32 4.03
CA ARG A 84 -8.91 12.90 3.74
C ARG A 84 -8.23 12.46 2.45
N SER A 85 -8.15 13.36 1.48
CA SER A 85 -7.38 13.13 0.26
C SER A 85 -5.89 12.94 0.55
N ILE A 86 -5.29 13.80 1.36
CA ILE A 86 -3.88 13.69 1.77
C ILE A 86 -3.63 12.37 2.52
N LEU A 87 -4.53 11.98 3.42
CA LEU A 87 -4.45 10.71 4.17
C LEU A 87 -4.55 9.47 3.27
N TYR A 88 -5.20 9.57 2.12
CA TYR A 88 -5.18 8.53 1.09
C TYR A 88 -3.89 8.54 0.29
N VAL A 89 -3.49 9.70 -0.24
CA VAL A 89 -2.37 9.84 -1.17
C VAL A 89 -1.07 9.37 -0.55
N VAL A 90 -0.74 9.88 0.67
CA VAL A 90 0.60 9.69 1.24
C VAL A 90 0.88 8.23 1.60
N PRO A 91 0.09 7.52 2.42
CA PRO A 91 0.42 6.13 2.71
C PRO A 91 0.06 5.13 1.59
N TYR A 92 -1.07 5.32 0.91
CA TYR A 92 -1.63 4.28 0.05
C TYR A 92 -1.43 4.52 -1.45
N GLY A 93 -1.74 5.72 -1.90
CA GLY A 93 -1.62 6.08 -3.31
C GLY A 93 -0.16 6.07 -3.78
N LEU A 94 0.73 6.69 -2.99
CA LEU A 94 2.17 6.66 -3.26
C LEU A 94 2.75 5.25 -3.18
N LEU A 95 2.27 4.40 -2.25
CA LEU A 95 2.70 3.01 -2.17
C LEU A 95 2.37 2.26 -3.46
N GLY A 96 1.14 2.36 -3.96
CA GLY A 96 0.73 1.71 -5.20
C GLY A 96 1.55 2.18 -6.39
N TYR A 97 1.76 3.48 -6.50
CA TYR A 97 2.59 4.07 -7.54
C TYR A 97 4.04 3.57 -7.47
N TRP A 98 4.67 3.63 -6.29
CA TRP A 98 6.05 3.23 -6.05
C TRP A 98 6.28 1.76 -6.35
N CYS A 99 5.48 0.88 -5.76
CA CYS A 99 5.59 -0.56 -5.98
C CYS A 99 5.43 -0.91 -7.47
N ALA A 100 4.46 -0.32 -8.16
CA ALA A 100 4.25 -0.57 -9.58
C ALA A 100 5.43 -0.10 -10.45
N CYS A 101 6.08 1.02 -10.10
CA CYS A 101 7.30 1.46 -10.77
C CYS A 101 8.45 0.44 -10.61
N LEU A 102 8.60 -0.15 -9.42
CA LEU A 102 9.60 -1.18 -9.15
C LEU A 102 9.29 -2.47 -9.91
N TRP A 103 8.02 -2.89 -9.94
CA TRP A 103 7.59 -4.08 -10.68
C TRP A 103 7.81 -3.92 -12.18
N ARG A 104 7.54 -2.75 -12.72
CA ARG A 104 7.79 -2.43 -14.12
C ARG A 104 9.27 -2.52 -14.49
N GLN A 105 10.15 -2.14 -13.57
CA GLN A 105 11.61 -2.25 -13.71
C GLN A 105 12.12 -3.69 -13.46
N ARG A 106 11.22 -4.63 -13.17
CA ARG A 106 11.53 -6.04 -12.85
C ARG A 106 12.55 -6.21 -11.73
N LEU A 107 12.51 -5.29 -10.74
CA LEU A 107 13.35 -5.39 -9.56
C LEU A 107 12.93 -6.57 -8.69
N SER A 108 13.84 -7.03 -7.81
CA SER A 108 13.58 -8.18 -6.96
C SER A 108 12.35 -7.96 -6.08
N TRP A 109 11.57 -9.02 -5.90
CA TRP A 109 10.36 -9.02 -5.08
C TRP A 109 10.63 -8.53 -3.64
N TYR A 110 11.75 -8.99 -3.04
CA TYR A 110 12.16 -8.57 -1.70
C TYR A 110 12.43 -7.06 -1.60
N LEU A 111 13.10 -6.48 -2.60
CA LEU A 111 13.38 -5.05 -2.63
C LEU A 111 12.07 -4.25 -2.72
N SER A 112 11.11 -4.73 -3.51
CA SER A 112 9.80 -4.08 -3.63
C SER A 112 9.01 -4.13 -2.33
N VAL A 113 9.01 -5.28 -1.62
CA VAL A 113 8.32 -5.41 -0.33
C VAL A 113 8.98 -4.54 0.74
N VAL A 114 10.31 -4.58 0.86
CA VAL A 114 11.04 -3.82 1.89
C VAL A 114 10.92 -2.32 1.66
N SER A 115 11.11 -1.86 0.42
CA SER A 115 10.95 -0.42 0.11
C SER A 115 9.49 0.04 0.25
N GLY A 116 8.54 -0.81 -0.11
CA GLY A 116 7.10 -0.57 0.12
C GLY A 116 6.78 -0.48 1.61
N ALA A 117 7.34 -1.37 2.43
CA ALA A 117 7.19 -1.32 3.89
C ALA A 117 7.78 -0.04 4.48
N ALA A 118 8.98 0.37 4.03
CA ALA A 118 9.60 1.62 4.46
C ALA A 118 8.74 2.84 4.10
N LEU A 119 8.21 2.89 2.88
CA LEU A 119 7.31 3.95 2.44
C LEU A 119 6.00 3.95 3.24
N SER A 120 5.43 2.77 3.52
CA SER A 120 4.23 2.63 4.36
C SER A 120 4.48 3.09 5.78
N THR A 121 5.64 2.74 6.37
CA THR A 121 6.04 3.19 7.70
C THR A 121 6.11 4.71 7.77
N PHE A 122 6.79 5.32 6.79
CA PHE A 122 6.84 6.77 6.67
C PHE A 122 5.44 7.38 6.53
N GLY A 123 4.61 6.79 5.68
CA GLY A 123 3.23 7.23 5.46
C GLY A 123 2.35 7.15 6.72
N LEU A 124 2.48 6.07 7.53
CA LEU A 124 1.76 5.93 8.78
C LEU A 124 2.22 6.95 9.84
N VAL A 125 3.53 7.18 9.95
CA VAL A 125 4.07 8.22 10.84
C VAL A 125 3.58 9.61 10.40
N PHE A 126 3.62 9.91 9.11
CA PHE A 126 3.09 11.13 8.56
C PHE A 126 1.58 11.29 8.86
N GLN A 127 0.79 10.24 8.67
CA GLN A 127 -0.63 10.23 8.98
C GLN A 127 -0.89 10.50 10.46
N LEU A 128 -0.10 9.91 11.35
CA LEU A 128 -0.18 10.14 12.78
C LEU A 128 0.10 11.61 13.14
N LEU A 129 1.19 12.17 12.59
CA LEU A 129 1.58 13.56 12.82
C LEU A 129 0.53 14.54 12.27
N LEU A 130 0.01 14.29 11.07
CA LEU A 130 -1.03 15.13 10.47
C LEU A 130 -2.31 15.08 11.29
N SER A 131 -2.74 13.89 11.72
CA SER A 131 -3.93 13.73 12.57
C SER A 131 -3.73 14.38 13.92
N SER A 132 -2.53 14.30 14.50
CA SER A 132 -2.16 14.96 15.74
C SER A 132 -2.30 16.49 15.64
N LEU A 133 -1.79 17.05 14.53
CA LEU A 133 -1.89 18.49 14.26
C LEU A 133 -3.34 18.95 14.09
N LEU A 134 -4.18 18.15 13.43
CA LEU A 134 -5.58 18.49 13.15
C LEU A 134 -6.47 18.39 14.39
N LEU A 135 -6.20 17.42 15.28
CA LEU A 135 -6.96 17.23 16.51
C LEU A 135 -6.47 18.16 17.64
N GLY A 136 -5.30 18.77 17.51
CA GLY A 136 -4.67 19.56 18.56
C GLY A 136 -4.15 18.71 19.74
N GLU A 137 -4.11 17.38 19.57
CA GLU A 137 -3.67 16.43 20.59
C GLU A 137 -2.45 15.63 20.11
N ASN A 138 -1.54 15.30 21.01
CA ASN A 138 -0.36 14.53 20.65
C ASN A 138 -0.68 13.03 20.61
N LEU A 139 -1.09 12.53 19.43
CA LEU A 139 -1.39 11.12 19.22
C LEU A 139 -0.17 10.21 19.39
N TRP A 140 1.04 10.73 19.26
CA TRP A 140 2.25 9.98 19.55
C TRP A 140 2.37 9.62 21.03
N ILE A 141 2.06 10.59 21.92
CA ILE A 141 2.01 10.34 23.36
C ILE A 141 0.92 9.31 23.68
N TYR A 142 -0.26 9.44 23.08
CA TYR A 142 -1.35 8.48 23.27
C TYR A 142 -0.92 7.06 22.88
N LEU A 143 -0.32 6.89 21.70
CA LEU A 143 0.24 5.60 21.25
C LEU A 143 1.30 5.05 22.21
N THR A 144 2.19 5.93 22.69
CA THR A 144 3.27 5.56 23.62
C THR A 144 2.68 5.04 24.93
N ILE A 145 1.65 5.70 25.48
CA ILE A 145 0.97 5.26 26.70
C ILE A 145 0.31 3.88 26.49
N GLN A 146 -0.41 3.68 25.38
CA GLN A 146 -1.07 2.42 25.09
C GLN A 146 -0.08 1.27 24.95
N LEU A 147 1.09 1.51 24.34
CA LEU A 147 2.11 0.50 24.12
C LEU A 147 3.06 0.32 25.33
N THR A 148 3.01 1.18 26.33
CA THR A 148 3.79 1.00 27.58
C THR A 148 3.42 -0.31 28.27
N GLY A 149 2.12 -0.65 28.31
CA GLY A 149 1.66 -1.93 28.88
C GLY A 149 2.21 -3.13 28.12
N LEU A 150 2.22 -3.07 26.78
CA LEU A 150 2.81 -4.11 25.94
C LEU A 150 4.32 -4.23 26.15
N THR A 151 5.01 -3.09 26.25
CA THR A 151 6.47 -3.07 26.47
C THR A 151 6.82 -3.69 27.81
N ASN A 152 6.13 -3.33 28.88
CA ASN A 152 6.32 -3.93 30.21
C ASN A 152 6.05 -5.42 30.18
N TRP A 153 4.98 -5.85 29.54
CA TRP A 153 4.67 -7.28 29.39
C TRP A 153 5.78 -8.03 28.61
N LEU A 154 6.32 -7.44 27.54
CA LEU A 154 7.42 -8.02 26.78
C LEU A 154 8.69 -8.14 27.62
N LEU A 155 8.99 -7.14 28.46
CA LEU A 155 10.12 -7.17 29.37
C LEU A 155 9.94 -8.25 30.45
N ASP A 156 8.75 -8.35 31.04
CA ASP A 156 8.44 -9.38 32.05
C ASP A 156 8.56 -10.81 31.46
N VAL A 157 8.06 -11.04 30.26
CA VAL A 157 8.15 -12.35 29.60
C VAL A 157 9.60 -12.69 29.20
N SER A 158 10.37 -11.69 28.76
CA SER A 158 11.75 -11.92 28.30
C SER A 158 12.78 -11.94 29.42
N LEU A 159 12.70 -11.01 30.35
CA LEU A 159 13.67 -10.84 31.43
C LEU A 159 13.22 -11.42 32.77
N GLY A 160 11.92 -11.46 33.03
CA GLY A 160 11.34 -12.01 34.26
C GLY A 160 11.70 -13.48 34.46
N ARG A 161 11.88 -14.26 33.38
CA ARG A 161 12.38 -15.64 33.43
C ARG A 161 13.81 -15.75 33.97
N PHE A 162 14.58 -14.67 33.91
CA PHE A 162 15.93 -14.58 34.46
C PHE A 162 15.99 -13.88 35.82
N GLY A 163 14.81 -13.56 36.42
CA GLY A 163 14.73 -12.87 37.70
C GLY A 163 15.09 -11.37 37.63
N LEU A 164 15.15 -10.81 36.42
CA LEU A 164 15.46 -9.40 36.20
C LEU A 164 14.17 -8.64 35.96
N TYR A 165 13.76 -7.82 36.93
CA TYR A 165 12.61 -6.92 36.80
C TYR A 165 13.08 -5.56 36.34
N TRP A 166 12.71 -5.19 35.11
CA TRP A 166 13.06 -3.90 34.51
C TRP A 166 11.79 -3.11 34.17
N VAL A 167 11.74 -1.86 34.57
CA VAL A 167 10.67 -0.95 34.15
C VAL A 167 11.04 -0.32 32.83
N ALA A 168 10.11 -0.28 31.88
CA ALA A 168 10.37 0.29 30.55
C ALA A 168 10.70 1.78 30.65
N GLU A 169 11.90 2.13 30.19
CA GLU A 169 12.27 3.53 30.02
C GLU A 169 11.57 4.13 28.78
N PRO A 170 11.30 5.45 28.75
CA PRO A 170 10.57 6.10 27.65
C PRO A 170 11.13 5.82 26.27
N TRP A 171 12.45 5.72 26.12
CA TRP A 171 13.08 5.39 24.83
C TRP A 171 12.80 3.96 24.37
N MET A 172 12.73 3.00 25.31
CA MET A 172 12.39 1.60 24.99
C MET A 172 10.98 1.52 24.42
N VAL A 173 10.04 2.22 25.03
CA VAL A 173 8.65 2.28 24.54
C VAL A 173 8.61 2.88 23.12
N GLN A 174 9.37 3.95 22.86
CA GLN A 174 9.44 4.55 21.53
C GLN A 174 9.99 3.58 20.47
N VAL A 175 11.01 2.79 20.82
CA VAL A 175 11.55 1.76 19.93
C VAL A 175 10.52 0.68 19.65
N VAL A 176 9.77 0.24 20.66
CA VAL A 176 8.68 -0.74 20.50
C VAL A 176 7.56 -0.17 19.63
N VAL A 177 7.19 1.10 19.82
CA VAL A 177 6.18 1.78 18.97
C VAL A 177 6.62 1.80 17.51
N LEU A 178 7.83 2.24 17.24
CA LEU A 178 8.40 2.27 15.88
C LEU A 178 8.51 0.87 15.28
N GLY A 179 8.99 -0.09 16.06
CA GLY A 179 9.07 -1.49 15.66
C GLY A 179 7.69 -2.08 15.31
N PHE A 180 6.66 -1.77 16.10
CA PHE A 180 5.29 -2.20 15.85
C PHE A 180 4.74 -1.58 14.56
N ILE A 181 4.95 -0.27 14.34
CA ILE A 181 4.55 0.42 13.10
C ILE A 181 5.28 -0.19 11.90
N ALA A 182 6.60 -0.43 12.00
CA ALA A 182 7.39 -1.01 10.93
C ALA A 182 6.96 -2.45 10.61
N PHE A 183 6.69 -3.26 11.64
CA PHE A 183 6.19 -4.63 11.49
C PHE A 183 4.81 -4.65 10.82
N ASN A 184 3.87 -3.80 11.29
CA ASN A 184 2.56 -3.65 10.66
C ASN A 184 2.68 -3.24 9.18
N SER A 185 3.57 -2.28 8.88
CA SER A 185 3.82 -1.84 7.51
C SER A 185 4.42 -2.94 6.63
N LEU A 186 5.29 -3.78 7.19
CA LEU A 186 5.86 -4.93 6.48
C LEU A 186 4.79 -5.95 6.14
N VAL A 187 3.94 -6.32 7.12
CA VAL A 187 2.82 -7.24 6.91
C VAL A 187 1.85 -6.66 5.87
N TYR A 188 1.53 -5.38 5.97
CA TYR A 188 0.66 -4.71 5.01
C TYR A 188 1.25 -4.71 3.60
N ALA A 189 2.52 -4.29 3.44
CA ALA A 189 3.20 -4.28 2.14
C ALA A 189 3.27 -5.68 1.53
N PHE A 190 3.58 -6.69 2.33
CA PHE A 190 3.58 -8.08 1.90
C PHE A 190 2.20 -8.53 1.41
N THR A 191 1.15 -8.27 2.21
CA THR A 191 -0.23 -8.64 1.83
C THR A 191 -0.69 -7.91 0.57
N VAL A 192 -0.36 -6.63 0.43
CA VAL A 192 -0.65 -5.87 -0.81
C VAL A 192 0.05 -6.49 -2.01
N HIS A 193 1.30 -6.99 -1.87
CA HIS A 193 2.00 -7.67 -2.95
C HIS A 193 1.31 -8.98 -3.36
N LEU A 194 0.79 -9.75 -2.38
CA LEU A 194 0.03 -10.97 -2.68
C LEU A 194 -1.27 -10.66 -3.42
N VAL A 195 -2.04 -9.68 -2.92
CA VAL A 195 -3.31 -9.28 -3.57
C VAL A 195 -3.03 -8.68 -4.94
N ALA A 196 -1.98 -7.87 -5.08
CA ALA A 196 -1.57 -7.33 -6.37
C ALA A 196 -1.18 -8.44 -7.35
N ALA A 197 -0.47 -9.49 -6.91
CA ALA A 197 -0.12 -10.62 -7.77
C ALA A 197 -1.37 -11.28 -8.36
N LEU A 198 -2.36 -11.59 -7.51
CA LEU A 198 -3.62 -12.19 -7.94
C LEU A 198 -4.41 -11.28 -8.90
N VAL A 199 -4.53 -10.00 -8.57
CA VAL A 199 -5.28 -9.05 -9.39
C VAL A 199 -4.60 -8.79 -10.72
N MET A 200 -3.28 -8.58 -10.73
CA MET A 200 -2.52 -8.28 -11.94
C MET A 200 -2.46 -9.48 -12.90
N GLU A 201 -2.42 -10.70 -12.38
CA GLU A 201 -2.53 -11.91 -13.19
C GLU A 201 -3.86 -11.94 -13.96
N HIS A 202 -4.96 -11.65 -13.28
CA HIS A 202 -6.29 -11.56 -13.91
C HIS A 202 -6.33 -10.52 -15.05
N PHE A 203 -5.63 -9.39 -14.88
CA PHE A 203 -5.54 -8.33 -15.90
C PHE A 203 -4.42 -8.54 -16.93
N ARG A 204 -3.77 -9.71 -16.94
CA ARG A 204 -2.66 -10.05 -17.85
C ARG A 204 -1.48 -9.06 -17.78
N CYS A 205 -1.24 -8.50 -16.60
CA CYS A 205 -0.10 -7.66 -16.30
C CYS A 205 0.85 -8.42 -15.35
N PRO A 206 1.68 -9.37 -15.83
CA PRO A 206 2.44 -10.24 -14.96
C PRO A 206 3.46 -9.45 -14.14
N LEU A 207 3.44 -9.69 -12.82
CA LEU A 207 4.45 -9.20 -11.89
C LEU A 207 5.75 -10.01 -12.00
N PRO A 208 6.88 -9.47 -11.51
CA PRO A 208 8.08 -10.28 -11.29
C PRO A 208 7.71 -11.53 -10.46
N PRO A 209 8.22 -12.71 -10.83
CA PRO A 209 7.83 -13.95 -10.17
C PRO A 209 8.14 -13.89 -8.69
N PRO A 210 7.17 -14.19 -7.82
CA PRO A 210 7.40 -14.25 -6.39
C PRO A 210 8.35 -15.41 -6.04
N PRO A 211 9.01 -15.38 -4.88
CA PRO A 211 9.84 -16.48 -4.40
C PRO A 211 9.04 -17.80 -4.34
N LYS A 212 9.71 -18.94 -4.50
CA LYS A 212 9.07 -20.27 -4.56
C LYS A 212 8.13 -20.56 -3.38
N TRP A 213 8.46 -20.09 -2.18
CA TRP A 213 7.62 -20.27 -1.00
C TRP A 213 6.34 -19.44 -1.03
N VAL A 214 6.35 -18.28 -1.73
CA VAL A 214 5.14 -17.46 -1.95
C VAL A 214 4.27 -18.06 -3.04
N GLN A 215 4.87 -18.69 -4.07
CA GLN A 215 4.12 -19.40 -5.12
C GLN A 215 3.26 -20.50 -4.51
N PHE A 216 3.80 -21.25 -3.53
CA PHE A 216 3.05 -22.27 -2.80
C PHE A 216 1.85 -21.72 -2.00
N LEU A 217 1.85 -20.43 -1.66
CA LEU A 217 0.72 -19.77 -0.98
C LEU A 217 -0.34 -19.26 -1.96
N LEU A 218 -0.01 -19.15 -3.24
CA LEU A 218 -0.90 -18.63 -4.30
C LEU A 218 -1.55 -19.77 -5.11
N ASP A 219 -0.95 -20.97 -5.12
CA ASP A 219 -1.48 -22.20 -5.70
C ASP A 219 -2.47 -22.88 -4.72
#